data_2d71d7a38ac0e7c9bf28e1996e3c0725
#
_entry.id   2d71d7a38ac0e7c9bf28e1996e3c0725
#
_cell.length_a   1.000
_cell.length_b   1.000
_cell.length_c   1.000
_cell.angle_alpha   90.00
_cell.angle_beta   90.00
_cell.angle_gamma   90.00
#
_symmetry.space_group_name_H-M   'P 1'
#
loop_
_entity.id
_entity.type
_entity.pdbx_description
1 polymer ?
#
loop_
_entity_poly.entity_id
_entity_poly.type
_entity_poly.pdbx_seq_one_letter_code
_entity_poly.pdbx_strand_id
1 'polypeptide(L)'
;PACSILENENIFVMTEYRALHQDIRPLHVLIMNLMPTKIITETQLLRKLSNTPLQVQLEFRQTSTYVTQRIDSHHLESFYTTFDQIKDRKFDGMIITGAPLDYVKFEDVAYWDELCTIMEWGKTHVHCTMHLCWGAFAGFYYLYGLDRYDMDEKLWHEWSSNSNGVHTSFAC
;
A
#
# COMPACT_ATOMS: atom_id res chain seq x y z
N PRO A 1 -0.69 -12.71 13.44
CA PRO A 1 -1.84 -12.12 14.15
C PRO A 1 -3.08 -11.98 13.27
N ALA A 2 -2.92 -11.61 11.96
CA ALA A 2 -4.07 -11.38 11.09
C ALA A 2 -4.79 -12.66 10.64
N CYS A 3 -4.12 -13.81 10.54
CA CYS A 3 -4.70 -15.07 10.07
C CYS A 3 -5.96 -15.47 10.87
N SER A 4 -5.87 -15.47 12.19
CA SER A 4 -6.99 -15.85 13.06
C SER A 4 -8.20 -14.91 12.95
N ILE A 5 -7.96 -13.62 12.70
CA ILE A 5 -9.03 -12.64 12.47
C ILE A 5 -9.74 -12.96 11.17
N LEU A 6 -9.01 -13.20 10.10
CA LEU A 6 -9.54 -13.49 8.77
C LEU A 6 -10.30 -14.81 8.72
N GLU A 7 -9.78 -15.85 9.39
CA GLU A 7 -10.46 -17.13 9.52
C GLU A 7 -11.79 -17.00 10.27
N ASN A 8 -11.83 -16.23 11.37
CA ASN A 8 -13.08 -15.95 12.10
C ASN A 8 -14.11 -15.18 11.28
N GLU A 9 -13.66 -14.39 10.30
CA GLU A 9 -14.51 -13.66 9.36
C GLU A 9 -14.91 -14.50 8.12
N ASN A 10 -14.57 -15.79 8.08
CA ASN A 10 -14.73 -16.68 6.93
C ASN A 10 -14.09 -16.16 5.64
N ILE A 11 -12.99 -15.43 5.76
CA ILE A 11 -12.18 -15.00 4.63
C ILE A 11 -11.16 -16.08 4.33
N PHE A 12 -11.09 -16.49 3.07
CA PHE A 12 -10.12 -17.49 2.64
C PHE A 12 -8.70 -16.98 2.88
N VAL A 13 -7.91 -17.76 3.60
CA VAL A 13 -6.47 -17.53 3.77
C VAL A 13 -5.73 -18.77 3.29
N MET A 14 -4.79 -18.59 2.37
CA MET A 14 -3.98 -19.71 1.91
C MET A 14 -3.03 -20.15 3.03
N THR A 15 -3.14 -21.40 3.44
CA THR A 15 -2.23 -21.99 4.41
C THR A 15 -0.86 -22.25 3.78
N GLU A 16 0.20 -22.24 4.59
CA GLU A 16 1.57 -22.54 4.15
C GLU A 16 1.68 -23.90 3.44
N TYR A 17 0.96 -24.90 3.96
CA TYR A 17 0.90 -26.22 3.34
C TYR A 17 0.36 -26.16 1.91
N ARG A 18 -0.72 -25.42 1.67
CA ARG A 18 -1.28 -25.25 0.31
C ARG A 18 -0.36 -24.45 -0.58
N ALA A 19 0.28 -23.43 -0.06
CA ALA A 19 1.22 -22.59 -0.76
C ALA A 19 2.42 -23.42 -1.29
N LEU A 20 2.97 -24.30 -0.47
CA LEU A 20 4.10 -25.18 -0.84
C LEU A 20 3.77 -26.22 -1.89
N HIS A 21 2.48 -26.52 -2.12
CA HIS A 21 2.03 -27.54 -3.09
C HIS A 21 1.42 -26.94 -4.37
N GLN A 22 1.59 -25.65 -4.61
CA GLN A 22 1.21 -25.02 -5.87
C GLN A 22 2.40 -24.92 -6.82
N ASP A 23 2.20 -25.31 -8.08
CA ASP A 23 3.19 -25.19 -9.15
C ASP A 23 3.37 -23.75 -9.68
N ILE A 24 2.74 -22.79 -9.03
CA ILE A 24 2.78 -21.36 -9.40
C ILE A 24 3.59 -20.63 -8.35
N ARG A 25 4.58 -19.83 -8.79
CA ARG A 25 5.32 -18.98 -7.86
C ARG A 25 4.38 -17.97 -7.17
N PRO A 26 4.64 -17.63 -5.92
CA PRO A 26 3.86 -16.59 -5.23
C PRO A 26 4.03 -15.23 -5.90
N LEU A 27 2.98 -14.43 -5.85
CA LEU A 27 3.05 -13.01 -6.18
C LEU A 27 3.64 -12.27 -4.98
N HIS A 28 4.71 -11.53 -5.19
CA HIS A 28 5.35 -10.72 -4.15
C HIS A 28 4.81 -9.31 -4.20
N VAL A 29 4.11 -8.89 -3.15
CA VAL A 29 3.51 -7.56 -3.05
C VAL A 29 4.07 -6.83 -1.84
N LEU A 30 4.64 -5.65 -2.09
CA LEU A 30 5.17 -4.75 -1.08
C LEU A 30 4.08 -3.76 -0.66
N ILE A 31 3.91 -3.55 0.64
CA ILE A 31 2.95 -2.57 1.17
C ILE A 31 3.71 -1.51 1.96
N MET A 32 3.75 -0.30 1.39
CA MET A 32 4.19 0.90 2.09
C MET A 32 3.04 1.41 2.94
N ASN A 33 3.03 1.05 4.23
CA ASN A 33 1.99 1.46 5.14
C ASN A 33 2.36 2.79 5.82
N LEU A 34 1.81 3.89 5.30
CA LEU A 34 2.01 5.25 5.82
C LEU A 34 1.00 5.64 6.91
N MET A 35 -0.04 4.82 7.12
CA MET A 35 -1.07 5.08 8.12
C MET A 35 -0.52 4.97 9.55
N PRO A 36 -0.96 5.84 10.47
CA PRO A 36 -0.61 5.72 11.89
C PRO A 36 -1.23 4.48 12.55
N THR A 37 -2.39 4.02 12.07
CA THR A 37 -3.10 2.83 12.56
C THR A 37 -2.64 1.59 11.79
N LYS A 38 -1.39 1.17 11.98
CA LYS A 38 -0.74 0.11 11.21
C LYS A 38 -1.56 -1.18 11.16
N ILE A 39 -1.87 -1.76 12.31
CA ILE A 39 -2.54 -3.06 12.44
C ILE A 39 -3.93 -3.06 11.77
N ILE A 40 -4.69 -1.98 11.92
CA ILE A 40 -6.02 -1.85 11.30
C ILE A 40 -5.88 -1.83 9.78
N THR A 41 -4.96 -1.03 9.26
CA THR A 41 -4.71 -0.91 7.83
C THR A 41 -4.20 -2.23 7.23
N GLU A 42 -3.27 -2.89 7.92
CA GLU A 42 -2.79 -4.23 7.55
C GLU A 42 -3.94 -5.22 7.42
N THR A 43 -4.79 -5.30 8.45
CA THR A 43 -5.92 -6.22 8.46
C THR A 43 -6.90 -5.93 7.32
N GLN A 44 -7.19 -4.65 7.04
CA GLN A 44 -8.07 -4.26 5.94
C GLN A 44 -7.50 -4.65 4.57
N LEU A 45 -6.20 -4.42 4.34
CA LEU A 45 -5.54 -4.80 3.10
C LEU A 45 -5.46 -6.32 2.96
N LEU A 46 -5.12 -7.03 4.02
CA LEU A 46 -5.06 -8.48 4.04
C LEU A 46 -6.42 -9.12 3.70
N ARG A 47 -7.53 -8.59 4.22
CA ARG A 47 -8.88 -9.06 3.86
C ARG A 47 -9.15 -9.03 2.34
N LYS A 48 -8.60 -8.04 1.65
CA LYS A 48 -8.81 -7.89 0.20
C LYS A 48 -7.84 -8.74 -0.62
N LEU A 49 -6.57 -8.75 -0.20
CA LEU A 49 -5.50 -9.38 -0.96
C LEU A 49 -5.39 -10.90 -0.75
N SER A 50 -5.84 -11.42 0.39
CA SER A 50 -5.81 -12.85 0.66
C SER A 50 -6.98 -13.63 0.06
N ASN A 51 -8.08 -12.97 -0.28
CA ASN A 51 -9.26 -13.61 -0.86
C ASN A 51 -9.07 -13.93 -2.36
N THR A 52 -8.08 -14.75 -2.66
CA THR A 52 -7.70 -15.17 -4.02
C THR A 52 -7.18 -16.61 -4.01
N PRO A 53 -7.38 -17.39 -5.08
CA PRO A 53 -6.78 -18.71 -5.21
C PRO A 53 -5.27 -18.67 -5.50
N LEU A 54 -4.72 -17.48 -5.80
CA LEU A 54 -3.29 -17.29 -6.02
C LEU A 54 -2.56 -17.15 -4.70
N GLN A 55 -1.35 -17.69 -4.62
CA GLN A 55 -0.48 -17.42 -3.49
C GLN A 55 0.03 -15.96 -3.59
N VAL A 56 -0.27 -15.15 -2.58
CA VAL A 56 0.23 -13.78 -2.45
C VAL A 56 1.08 -13.68 -1.20
N GLN A 57 2.35 -13.33 -1.38
CA GLN A 57 3.26 -13.05 -0.28
C GLN A 57 3.31 -11.54 -0.07
N LEU A 58 2.87 -11.10 1.10
CA LEU A 58 2.79 -9.68 1.46
C LEU A 58 3.93 -9.31 2.38
N GLU A 59 4.63 -8.23 2.03
CA GLU A 59 5.71 -7.68 2.84
C GLU A 59 5.36 -6.24 3.20
N PHE A 60 5.37 -5.94 4.49
CA PHE A 60 5.07 -4.60 4.99
C PHE A 60 6.35 -3.79 5.17
N ARG A 61 6.25 -2.52 4.81
CA ARG A 61 7.28 -1.54 5.01
C ARG A 61 6.73 -0.26 5.64
N GLN A 62 7.52 0.36 6.48
CA GLN A 62 7.33 1.72 6.97
C GLN A 62 8.51 2.59 6.54
N THR A 63 8.32 3.90 6.60
CA THR A 63 9.42 4.85 6.45
C THR A 63 10.32 4.80 7.67
N SER A 64 11.64 4.85 7.45
CA SER A 64 12.65 4.80 8.53
C SER A 64 12.63 6.06 9.39
N THR A 65 12.25 7.18 8.79
CA THR A 65 12.24 8.51 9.42
C THR A 65 11.04 8.74 10.36
N TYR A 66 9.99 7.93 10.26
CA TYR A 66 8.78 8.10 11.06
C TYR A 66 8.50 6.86 11.91
N VAL A 67 9.10 6.83 13.10
CA VAL A 67 8.78 5.83 14.13
C VAL A 67 7.53 6.30 14.86
N THR A 68 6.40 5.64 14.62
CA THR A 68 5.15 5.93 15.32
C THR A 68 5.29 5.54 16.79
N GLN A 69 5.31 6.51 17.69
CA GLN A 69 5.43 6.29 19.15
C GLN A 69 4.28 5.48 19.78
N ARG A 70 3.27 5.10 19.01
CA ARG A 70 2.04 4.44 19.50
C ARG A 70 1.93 2.95 19.15
N ILE A 71 2.94 2.36 18.55
CA ILE A 71 2.91 0.93 18.16
C ILE A 71 3.97 0.21 18.96
N ASP A 72 3.63 -1.00 19.38
CA ASP A 72 4.57 -1.92 20.00
C ASP A 72 5.78 -2.10 19.05
N SER A 73 6.97 -1.71 19.51
CA SER A 73 8.22 -1.82 18.73
C SER A 73 8.46 -3.26 18.27
N HIS A 74 8.03 -4.24 19.05
CA HIS A 74 8.13 -5.66 18.73
C HIS A 74 7.31 -6.04 17.47
N HIS A 75 6.13 -5.42 17.26
CA HIS A 75 5.33 -5.66 16.05
C HIS A 75 6.06 -5.12 14.80
N LEU A 76 6.61 -3.91 14.90
CA LEU A 76 7.34 -3.29 13.78
C LEU A 76 8.61 -4.08 13.43
N GLU A 77 9.40 -4.47 14.42
CA GLU A 77 10.63 -5.23 14.21
C GLU A 77 10.37 -6.62 13.61
N SER A 78 9.23 -7.24 13.96
CA SER A 78 8.89 -8.60 13.52
C SER A 78 8.29 -8.66 12.11
N PHE A 79 7.59 -7.61 11.67
CA PHE A 79 6.77 -7.66 10.46
C PHE A 79 7.13 -6.61 9.40
N TYR A 80 7.99 -5.64 9.72
CA TYR A 80 8.37 -4.58 8.79
C TYR A 80 9.82 -4.72 8.33
N THR A 81 10.01 -4.64 7.02
CA THR A 81 11.33 -4.67 6.39
C THR A 81 11.92 -3.26 6.23
N THR A 82 13.24 -3.16 6.14
CA THR A 82 13.94 -1.91 5.81
C THR A 82 14.21 -1.81 4.31
N PHE A 83 14.52 -0.59 3.82
CA PHE A 83 14.80 -0.41 2.38
C PHE A 83 16.04 -1.17 1.91
N ASP A 84 17.06 -1.22 2.76
CA ASP A 84 18.27 -1.95 2.43
C ASP A 84 18.08 -3.45 2.20
N GLN A 85 17.04 -4.03 2.81
CA GLN A 85 16.70 -5.45 2.65
C GLN A 85 15.96 -5.74 1.35
N ILE A 86 15.35 -4.72 0.72
CA ILE A 86 14.50 -4.90 -0.47
C ILE A 86 15.05 -4.24 -1.74
N LYS A 87 16.04 -3.35 -1.64
CA LYS A 87 16.53 -2.53 -2.76
C LYS A 87 16.98 -3.32 -3.98
N ASP A 88 17.51 -4.53 -3.78
CA ASP A 88 18.00 -5.40 -4.86
C ASP A 88 16.95 -6.43 -5.32
N ARG A 89 15.76 -6.41 -4.74
CA ARG A 89 14.68 -7.36 -5.03
C ARG A 89 13.66 -6.76 -5.97
N LYS A 90 12.96 -7.64 -6.70
CA LYS A 90 11.84 -7.25 -7.57
C LYS A 90 10.53 -7.74 -6.98
N PHE A 91 9.47 -6.95 -7.21
CA PHE A 91 8.12 -7.22 -6.74
C PHE A 91 7.13 -7.19 -7.90
N ASP A 92 6.08 -8.00 -7.78
CA ASP A 92 4.98 -8.02 -8.75
C ASP A 92 4.04 -6.83 -8.55
N GLY A 93 3.91 -6.36 -7.29
CA GLY A 93 3.10 -5.20 -6.97
C GLY A 93 3.64 -4.42 -5.78
N MET A 94 3.29 -3.14 -5.72
CA MET A 94 3.49 -2.29 -4.55
C MET A 94 2.23 -1.49 -4.26
N ILE A 95 1.87 -1.38 -2.99
CA ILE A 95 0.77 -0.52 -2.54
C ILE A 95 1.35 0.56 -1.64
N ILE A 96 1.14 1.82 -1.99
CA ILE A 96 1.45 2.98 -1.15
C ILE A 96 0.15 3.47 -0.54
N THR A 97 -0.01 3.36 0.77
CA THR A 97 -1.25 3.72 1.45
C THR A 97 -1.40 5.23 1.62
N GLY A 98 -2.57 5.66 2.07
CA GLY A 98 -2.78 7.03 2.52
C GLY A 98 -2.03 7.35 3.80
N ALA A 99 -2.06 8.65 4.14
CA ALA A 99 -1.60 9.21 5.40
C ALA A 99 -2.51 10.40 5.76
N PRO A 100 -2.75 10.70 7.04
CA PRO A 100 -3.56 11.84 7.45
C PRO A 100 -2.77 13.16 7.37
N LEU A 101 -2.37 13.56 6.16
CA LEU A 101 -1.49 14.70 5.87
C LEU A 101 -2.13 15.67 4.87
N ASP A 102 -3.45 15.82 4.92
CA ASP A 102 -4.21 16.60 3.93
C ASP A 102 -3.80 18.07 3.87
N TYR A 103 -3.34 18.64 4.99
CA TYR A 103 -2.97 20.06 5.11
C TYR A 103 -1.44 20.29 5.17
N VAL A 104 -0.63 19.25 5.03
CA VAL A 104 0.83 19.35 5.08
C VAL A 104 1.37 19.39 3.66
N LYS A 105 2.25 20.35 3.33
CA LYS A 105 2.93 20.38 2.05
C LYS A 105 3.78 19.12 1.91
N PHE A 106 3.94 18.62 0.68
CA PHE A 106 4.68 17.37 0.46
C PHE A 106 6.12 17.47 0.95
N GLU A 107 6.80 18.58 0.69
CA GLU A 107 8.19 18.82 1.07
C GLU A 107 8.39 18.93 2.59
N ASP A 108 7.34 19.29 3.34
CA ASP A 108 7.37 19.42 4.80
C ASP A 108 7.11 18.06 5.51
N VAL A 109 6.81 17.01 4.75
CA VAL A 109 6.61 15.65 5.29
C VAL A 109 7.97 15.03 5.65
N ALA A 110 8.14 14.66 6.91
CA ALA A 110 9.42 14.17 7.45
C ALA A 110 10.06 13.00 6.68
N TYR A 111 9.27 12.19 6.00
CA TYR A 111 9.73 11.06 5.19
C TYR A 111 9.59 11.27 3.68
N TRP A 112 9.44 12.53 3.23
CA TRP A 112 9.19 12.83 1.82
C TRP A 112 10.30 12.33 0.90
N ASP A 113 11.56 12.63 1.22
CA ASP A 113 12.71 12.23 0.42
C ASP A 113 12.84 10.70 0.31
N GLU A 114 12.57 10.00 1.41
CA GLU A 114 12.55 8.53 1.42
C GLU A 114 11.42 7.99 0.52
N LEU A 115 10.23 8.58 0.61
CA LEU A 115 9.09 8.19 -0.22
C LEU A 115 9.37 8.43 -1.71
N CYS A 116 9.96 9.56 -2.07
CA CYS A 116 10.40 9.86 -3.44
C CYS A 116 11.40 8.82 -3.93
N THR A 117 12.39 8.47 -3.11
CA THR A 117 13.38 7.43 -3.42
C THR A 117 12.72 6.08 -3.70
N ILE A 118 11.72 5.72 -2.89
CA ILE A 118 10.97 4.46 -3.07
C ILE A 118 10.13 4.50 -4.34
N MET A 119 9.46 5.62 -4.64
CA MET A 119 8.69 5.75 -5.88
C MET A 119 9.59 5.65 -7.11
N GLU A 120 10.78 6.26 -7.07
CA GLU A 120 11.75 6.16 -8.17
C GLU A 120 12.29 4.74 -8.34
N TRP A 121 12.68 4.10 -7.23
CA TRP A 121 13.08 2.69 -7.21
C TRP A 121 11.98 1.78 -7.75
N GLY A 122 10.73 2.05 -7.42
CA GLY A 122 9.57 1.29 -7.87
C GLY A 122 9.43 1.22 -9.38
N LYS A 123 9.84 2.26 -10.12
CA LYS A 123 9.78 2.27 -11.61
C LYS A 123 10.56 1.14 -12.27
N THR A 124 11.59 0.63 -11.62
CA THR A 124 12.48 -0.41 -12.18
C THR A 124 12.40 -1.75 -11.46
N HIS A 125 11.88 -1.78 -10.23
CA HIS A 125 11.85 -2.96 -9.38
C HIS A 125 10.45 -3.51 -9.11
N VAL A 126 9.40 -2.75 -9.45
CA VAL A 126 8.01 -3.15 -9.23
C VAL A 126 7.25 -3.15 -10.55
N HIS A 127 6.53 -4.26 -10.81
CA HIS A 127 5.76 -4.37 -12.05
C HIS A 127 4.58 -3.40 -12.10
N CYS A 128 3.85 -3.26 -10.99
CA CYS A 128 2.70 -2.37 -10.88
C CYS A 128 2.64 -1.72 -9.49
N THR A 129 2.45 -0.38 -9.44
CA THR A 129 2.29 0.34 -8.18
C THR A 129 0.90 0.93 -8.08
N MET A 130 0.21 0.64 -6.97
CA MET A 130 -1.08 1.20 -6.60
C MET A 130 -0.89 2.27 -5.53
N HIS A 131 -1.37 3.46 -5.79
CA HIS A 131 -1.35 4.56 -4.85
C HIS A 131 -2.76 4.79 -4.28
N LEU A 132 -2.91 4.90 -2.96
CA LEU A 132 -4.20 5.06 -2.29
C LEU A 132 -4.27 6.39 -1.54
N CYS A 133 -5.39 7.10 -1.71
CA CYS A 133 -5.72 8.31 -0.96
C CYS A 133 -4.58 9.35 -1.02
N TRP A 134 -4.06 9.82 0.12
CA TRP A 134 -2.92 10.74 0.16
C TRP A 134 -1.70 10.22 -0.62
N GLY A 135 -1.46 8.92 -0.60
CA GLY A 135 -0.40 8.32 -1.43
C GLY A 135 -0.62 8.52 -2.93
N ALA A 136 -1.87 8.63 -3.39
CA ALA A 136 -2.16 8.95 -4.79
C ALA A 136 -1.81 10.41 -5.11
N PHE A 137 -2.14 11.35 -4.23
CA PHE A 137 -1.74 12.75 -4.39
C PHE A 137 -0.22 12.91 -4.38
N ALA A 138 0.48 12.22 -3.47
CA ALA A 138 1.94 12.19 -3.43
C ALA A 138 2.54 11.65 -4.74
N GLY A 139 1.96 10.58 -5.29
CA GLY A 139 2.36 10.02 -6.57
C GLY A 139 2.12 10.97 -7.74
N PHE A 140 0.97 11.62 -7.80
CA PHE A 140 0.68 12.62 -8.83
C PHE A 140 1.64 13.81 -8.75
N TYR A 141 1.91 14.29 -7.55
CA TYR A 141 2.84 15.39 -7.35
C TYR A 141 4.26 15.03 -7.79
N TYR A 142 4.80 13.94 -7.27
CA TYR A 142 6.18 13.56 -7.53
C TYR A 142 6.41 13.07 -8.97
N LEU A 143 5.55 12.20 -9.48
CA LEU A 143 5.78 11.54 -10.77
C LEU A 143 5.35 12.39 -11.98
N TYR A 144 4.36 13.26 -11.78
CA TYR A 144 3.74 14.01 -12.88
C TYR A 144 3.73 15.53 -12.67
N GLY A 145 4.21 16.03 -11.53
CA GLY A 145 4.22 17.47 -11.24
C GLY A 145 2.82 18.07 -11.04
N LEU A 146 1.83 17.23 -10.71
CA LEU A 146 0.45 17.66 -10.50
C LEU A 146 0.23 17.93 -9.01
N ASP A 147 0.08 19.21 -8.66
CA ASP A 147 -0.22 19.59 -7.29
C ASP A 147 -1.70 19.43 -6.98
N ARG A 148 -2.03 19.33 -5.69
CA ARG A 148 -3.40 19.32 -5.18
C ARG A 148 -3.85 20.75 -4.94
N TYR A 149 -5.14 21.00 -5.07
CA TYR A 149 -5.77 22.27 -4.71
C TYR A 149 -7.03 21.99 -3.89
N ASP A 150 -7.31 22.89 -2.96
CA ASP A 150 -8.53 22.83 -2.19
C ASP A 150 -9.71 23.30 -3.05
N MET A 151 -10.83 22.61 -2.94
CA MET A 151 -12.07 23.00 -3.60
C MET A 151 -12.99 23.69 -2.60
N ASP A 152 -13.66 24.75 -3.03
CA ASP A 152 -14.60 25.50 -2.19
C ASP A 152 -15.79 24.63 -1.74
N GLU A 153 -16.18 23.67 -2.57
CA GLU A 153 -17.26 22.72 -2.27
C GLU A 153 -16.85 21.28 -2.56
N LYS A 154 -17.43 20.35 -1.80
CA LYS A 154 -17.20 18.93 -2.02
C LYS A 154 -17.86 18.49 -3.33
N LEU A 155 -17.04 18.00 -4.26
CA LEU A 155 -17.52 17.46 -5.53
C LEU A 155 -18.11 16.07 -5.31
N TRP A 156 -19.41 15.92 -5.56
CA TRP A 156 -20.08 14.65 -5.65
C TRP A 156 -20.24 14.29 -7.12
N HIS A 157 -19.60 13.23 -7.56
CA HIS A 157 -19.79 12.71 -8.91
C HIS A 157 -20.54 11.40 -8.84
N GLU A 158 -21.78 11.35 -9.39
CA GLU A 158 -22.44 10.08 -9.66
C GLU A 158 -21.76 9.45 -10.89
N TRP A 159 -21.24 8.27 -10.68
CA TRP A 159 -20.62 7.51 -11.75
C TRP A 159 -21.71 6.97 -12.68
N SER A 160 -21.87 7.54 -13.85
CA SER A 160 -22.64 6.96 -14.92
C SER A 160 -21.72 6.11 -15.82
N SER A 161 -21.96 4.80 -15.88
CA SER A 161 -21.27 3.92 -16.83
C SER A 161 -21.70 4.29 -18.25
N ASN A 162 -20.87 5.05 -18.95
CA ASN A 162 -21.00 5.15 -20.38
C ASN A 162 -20.57 3.83 -21.03
N SER A 163 -21.34 3.36 -21.99
CA SER A 163 -21.24 2.08 -22.68
C SER A 163 -19.95 1.84 -23.50
N ASN A 164 -18.92 2.63 -23.33
CA ASN A 164 -17.66 2.56 -24.07
C ASN A 164 -16.47 1.99 -23.27
N GLY A 165 -16.70 1.30 -22.17
CA GLY A 165 -15.78 0.29 -21.62
C GLY A 165 -14.43 0.78 -21.05
N VAL A 166 -14.19 2.08 -20.83
CA VAL A 166 -12.99 2.56 -20.15
C VAL A 166 -13.32 2.90 -18.70
N HIS A 167 -12.93 2.03 -17.79
CA HIS A 167 -13.07 2.25 -16.36
C HIS A 167 -11.81 2.92 -15.82
N THR A 168 -11.87 4.23 -15.56
CA THR A 168 -10.91 4.91 -14.69
C THR A 168 -11.62 5.24 -13.37
N SER A 169 -11.35 4.49 -12.32
CA SER A 169 -11.86 4.78 -10.99
C SER A 169 -10.86 5.63 -10.23
N PHE A 170 -11.17 6.90 -10.06
CA PHE A 170 -10.53 7.74 -9.04
C PHE A 170 -11.50 7.85 -7.86
N ALA A 171 -11.15 7.22 -6.74
CA ALA A 171 -11.83 7.43 -5.47
C ALA A 171 -10.93 8.31 -4.61
N CYS A 172 -11.38 9.51 -4.30
CA CYS A 172 -10.87 10.35 -3.22
C CYS A 172 -11.58 10.01 -1.92
#